data_02df15cf41f38c842af47e807dcea35d
#
_entry.id   02df15cf41f38c842af47e807dcea35d
#
_cell.length_a   1.000
_cell.length_b   1.000
_cell.length_c   1.000
_cell.angle_alpha   90.00
_cell.angle_beta   90.00
_cell.angle_gamma   90.00
#
_symmetry.space_group_name_H-M   'P 1'
#
loop_
_entity.id
_entity.type
_entity.pdbx_description
1 polymer ?
#
loop_
_entity_poly.entity_id
_entity_poly.type
_entity_poly.pdbx_seq_one_letter_code
_entity_poly.pdbx_strand_id
1 'polypeptide(L)'
;MRRVRFRDAEGVVQDSTLARGEELPAGSTLLRPIDPPEVWCAGVTYERSRDARIEESGSDVYALVYDADRPELFLKDADCRRTVGPNDAIAIRSDAAWNVPEPEIGLVLGESLEIVGYVIGNDVSSRDIEGANPLYLPQAKVFAAACAIGPVVYVPEDWDAPLEIFMTIRAADGTVLFSGETSTARMKRTFTDLVSWLIRDNPVPPGSVLLTGTGLVPPDDFTLLPGHVVEIHVPEIGTLTNPVVSVADLLERSSR
;
A
#
# COMPACT_ATOMS: atom_id res chain seq x y z
N MET A 1 0.43 10.81 17.54
CA MET A 1 0.22 12.05 16.73
C MET A 1 0.06 11.67 15.26
N ARG A 2 -0.66 12.48 14.47
CA ARG A 2 -0.89 12.23 13.02
C ARG A 2 -0.44 13.45 12.23
N ARG A 3 0.58 13.32 11.39
CA ARG A 3 0.97 14.38 10.44
C ARG A 3 0.10 14.24 9.20
N VAL A 4 -0.50 15.34 8.76
CA VAL A 4 -1.50 15.35 7.70
C VAL A 4 -1.19 16.47 6.71
N ARG A 5 -1.42 16.19 5.43
CA ARG A 5 -1.47 17.20 4.36
C ARG A 5 -2.88 17.27 3.81
N PHE A 6 -3.41 18.45 3.66
CA PHE A 6 -4.75 18.65 3.16
C PHE A 6 -4.86 19.96 2.35
N ARG A 7 -5.88 20.04 1.54
CA ARG A 7 -6.30 21.29 0.87
C ARG A 7 -7.48 21.84 1.67
N ASP A 8 -7.38 23.09 2.12
CA ASP A 8 -8.47 23.76 2.84
C ASP A 8 -9.62 24.18 1.91
N ALA A 9 -10.67 24.78 2.48
CA ALA A 9 -11.85 25.24 1.75
C ALA A 9 -11.53 26.34 0.73
N GLU A 10 -10.45 27.10 0.94
CA GLU A 10 -9.96 28.16 0.06
C GLU A 10 -9.03 27.62 -1.04
N GLY A 11 -8.75 26.32 -1.05
CA GLY A 11 -7.90 25.64 -2.03
C GLY A 11 -6.41 25.65 -1.71
N VAL A 12 -6.00 26.15 -0.52
CA VAL A 12 -4.60 26.23 -0.10
C VAL A 12 -4.15 24.89 0.50
N VAL A 13 -2.95 24.43 0.11
CA VAL A 13 -2.35 23.21 0.67
C VAL A 13 -1.72 23.55 2.01
N GLN A 14 -2.08 22.77 3.01
CA GLN A 14 -1.64 22.89 4.41
C GLN A 14 -0.98 21.59 4.88
N ASP A 15 0.10 21.71 5.63
CA ASP A 15 0.68 20.63 6.42
C ASP A 15 0.39 20.92 7.90
N SER A 16 -0.09 19.92 8.64
CA SER A 16 -0.46 20.06 10.06
C SER A 16 -0.18 18.79 10.85
N THR A 17 -0.29 18.91 12.17
CA THR A 17 -0.23 17.77 13.09
C THR A 17 -1.51 17.74 13.90
N LEU A 18 -2.24 16.62 13.85
CA LEU A 18 -3.47 16.39 14.57
C LEU A 18 -3.23 15.52 15.80
N ALA A 19 -3.84 15.89 16.93
CA ALA A 19 -3.94 15.03 18.11
C ALA A 19 -4.92 13.86 17.85
N ARG A 20 -4.96 12.87 18.75
CA ARG A 20 -5.95 11.80 18.70
C ARG A 20 -7.36 12.36 18.86
N GLY A 21 -8.27 12.05 17.93
CA GLY A 21 -9.64 12.53 17.92
C GLY A 21 -9.83 13.94 17.35
N GLU A 22 -8.77 14.63 17.00
CA GLU A 22 -8.84 15.90 16.28
C GLU A 22 -9.17 15.68 14.80
N GLU A 23 -10.08 16.50 14.28
CA GLU A 23 -10.56 16.45 12.90
C GLU A 23 -9.97 17.61 12.08
N LEU A 24 -9.97 17.44 10.76
CA LEU A 24 -9.60 18.51 9.84
C LEU A 24 -10.66 19.64 9.86
N PRO A 25 -10.27 20.87 9.53
CA PRO A 25 -11.23 21.95 9.30
C PRO A 25 -12.31 21.54 8.28
N ALA A 26 -13.55 22.01 8.50
CA ALA A 26 -14.65 21.70 7.60
C ALA A 26 -14.35 22.15 6.15
N GLY A 27 -14.68 21.31 5.17
CA GLY A 27 -14.42 21.57 3.76
C GLY A 27 -13.01 21.22 3.30
N SER A 28 -12.15 20.69 4.19
CA SER A 28 -10.81 20.21 3.80
C SER A 28 -10.87 18.91 3.00
N THR A 29 -9.94 18.76 2.08
CA THR A 29 -9.70 17.52 1.32
C THR A 29 -8.33 16.97 1.66
N LEU A 30 -8.27 15.71 2.13
CA LEU A 30 -7.02 15.02 2.38
C LEU A 30 -6.21 14.86 1.10
N LEU A 31 -4.92 15.08 1.22
CA LEU A 31 -3.93 14.83 0.18
C LEU A 31 -2.99 13.71 0.63
N ARG A 32 -2.15 13.23 -0.27
CA ARG A 32 -1.05 12.32 0.10
C ARG A 32 -0.20 13.00 1.17
N PRO A 33 0.04 12.37 2.34
CA PRO A 33 0.62 13.06 3.49
C PRO A 33 2.11 13.39 3.33
N ILE A 34 2.79 12.68 2.44
CA ILE A 34 4.20 12.87 2.07
C ILE A 34 4.40 12.55 0.59
N ASP A 35 5.48 13.06 0.01
CA ASP A 35 5.94 12.73 -1.34
C ASP A 35 7.23 11.90 -1.24
N PRO A 36 7.14 10.56 -1.06
CA PRO A 36 8.33 9.74 -0.89
C PRO A 36 9.18 9.74 -2.17
N PRO A 37 10.50 9.95 -2.07
CA PRO A 37 11.39 9.81 -3.22
C PRO A 37 11.38 8.39 -3.77
N GLU A 38 11.24 7.39 -2.89
CA GLU A 38 11.09 5.99 -3.25
C GLU A 38 10.02 5.32 -2.40
N VAL A 39 9.25 4.41 -3.03
CA VAL A 39 8.38 3.46 -2.35
C VAL A 39 8.90 2.06 -2.64
N TRP A 40 9.28 1.36 -1.60
CA TRP A 40 9.72 -0.03 -1.63
C TRP A 40 8.62 -0.92 -1.07
N CYS A 41 8.59 -2.19 -1.47
CA CYS A 41 7.72 -3.20 -0.92
C CYS A 41 8.51 -4.42 -0.45
N ALA A 42 8.02 -5.06 0.60
CA ALA A 42 8.47 -6.36 1.06
C ALA A 42 7.40 -7.41 0.72
N GLY A 43 7.78 -8.44 -0.04
CA GLY A 43 6.88 -9.54 -0.38
C GLY A 43 6.94 -10.68 0.64
N VAL A 44 5.87 -11.50 0.66
CA VAL A 44 5.78 -12.79 1.37
C VAL A 44 6.15 -12.69 2.88
N THR A 45 5.67 -11.65 3.55
CA THR A 45 5.97 -11.39 4.97
C THR A 45 4.96 -12.01 5.93
N TYR A 46 3.81 -12.48 5.43
CA TYR A 46 2.77 -13.17 6.18
C TYR A 46 2.61 -14.62 5.69
N GLU A 47 2.19 -15.52 6.59
CA GLU A 47 1.91 -16.92 6.22
C GLU A 47 0.82 -17.02 5.14
N ARG A 48 -0.28 -16.26 5.28
CA ARG A 48 -1.35 -16.22 4.28
C ARG A 48 -0.86 -15.75 2.90
N SER A 49 0.06 -14.80 2.87
CA SER A 49 0.68 -14.31 1.63
C SER A 49 1.51 -15.41 0.94
N ARG A 50 2.29 -16.19 1.71
CA ARG A 50 3.01 -17.36 1.21
C ARG A 50 2.04 -18.38 0.60
N ASP A 51 0.98 -18.74 1.31
CA ASP A 51 0.03 -19.77 0.89
C ASP A 51 -0.70 -19.37 -0.39
N ALA A 52 -1.18 -18.12 -0.47
CA ALA A 52 -1.80 -17.57 -1.68
C ALA A 52 -0.87 -17.64 -2.89
N ARG A 53 0.41 -17.27 -2.73
CA ARG A 53 1.41 -17.31 -3.82
C ARG A 53 1.73 -18.71 -4.29
N ILE A 54 1.77 -19.69 -3.40
CA ILE A 54 1.97 -21.10 -3.75
C ILE A 54 0.75 -21.63 -4.54
N GLU A 55 -0.47 -21.31 -4.07
CA GLU A 55 -1.72 -21.68 -4.73
C GLU A 55 -1.79 -21.11 -6.17
N GLU A 56 -1.41 -19.83 -6.36
CA GLU A 56 -1.45 -19.12 -7.64
C GLU A 56 -0.41 -19.62 -8.67
N SER A 57 0.83 -19.81 -8.22
CA SER A 57 1.96 -20.09 -9.13
C SER A 57 2.31 -21.57 -9.27
N GLY A 58 1.90 -22.40 -8.30
CA GLY A 58 2.37 -23.77 -8.17
C GLY A 58 3.90 -23.87 -7.93
N SER A 59 4.54 -22.77 -7.53
CA SER A 59 6.00 -22.66 -7.38
C SER A 59 6.42 -22.67 -5.92
N ASP A 60 7.40 -23.48 -5.57
CA ASP A 60 8.00 -23.52 -4.23
C ASP A 60 8.84 -22.26 -3.90
N VAL A 61 9.09 -21.37 -4.86
CA VAL A 61 9.90 -20.15 -4.69
C VAL A 61 9.36 -19.28 -3.54
N TYR A 62 8.05 -19.13 -3.43
CA TYR A 62 7.43 -18.31 -2.39
C TYR A 62 7.54 -18.94 -0.98
N ALA A 63 7.47 -20.28 -0.88
CA ALA A 63 7.76 -20.98 0.36
C ALA A 63 9.23 -20.79 0.76
N LEU A 64 10.14 -20.89 -0.21
CA LEU A 64 11.58 -20.69 0.04
C LEU A 64 11.87 -19.26 0.51
N VAL A 65 11.23 -18.23 -0.08
CA VAL A 65 11.41 -16.83 0.32
C VAL A 65 10.84 -16.57 1.72
N TYR A 66 9.69 -17.15 2.05
CA TYR A 66 9.11 -17.00 3.39
C TYR A 66 10.05 -17.52 4.48
N ASP A 67 10.74 -18.63 4.24
CA ASP A 67 11.66 -19.27 5.19
C ASP A 67 13.12 -18.78 5.09
N ALA A 68 13.47 -18.04 4.05
CA ALA A 68 14.81 -17.53 3.85
C ALA A 68 15.22 -16.46 4.89
N ASP A 69 16.53 -16.30 5.11
CA ASP A 69 17.07 -15.19 5.90
C ASP A 69 16.81 -13.84 5.20
N ARG A 70 16.99 -13.80 3.87
CA ARG A 70 16.82 -12.60 3.06
C ARG A 70 15.35 -12.44 2.63
N PRO A 71 14.69 -11.30 2.96
CA PRO A 71 13.35 -11.01 2.46
C PRO A 71 13.33 -10.71 0.96
N GLU A 72 12.16 -10.86 0.34
CA GLU A 72 11.87 -10.24 -0.93
C GLU A 72 11.71 -8.73 -0.73
N LEU A 73 12.44 -7.94 -1.50
CA LEU A 73 12.33 -6.48 -1.54
C LEU A 73 12.36 -6.01 -2.98
N PHE A 74 11.44 -5.12 -3.36
CA PHE A 74 11.41 -4.54 -4.69
C PHE A 74 11.00 -3.07 -4.68
N LEU A 75 11.46 -2.32 -5.68
CA LEU A 75 11.07 -0.92 -5.87
C LEU A 75 9.67 -0.86 -6.50
N LYS A 76 8.73 -0.25 -5.80
CA LYS A 76 7.35 -0.04 -6.25
C LYS A 76 7.21 1.24 -7.06
N ASP A 77 7.85 2.31 -6.60
CA ASP A 77 7.79 3.62 -7.26
C ASP A 77 9.01 4.47 -6.94
N ALA A 78 9.30 5.41 -7.81
CA ALA A 78 10.27 6.48 -7.59
C ALA A 78 9.66 7.81 -8.03
N ASP A 79 9.95 8.88 -7.27
CA ASP A 79 9.46 10.24 -7.49
C ASP A 79 7.91 10.35 -7.55
N CYS A 80 7.20 9.49 -6.85
CA CYS A 80 5.73 9.45 -6.78
C CYS A 80 5.03 9.41 -8.15
N ARG A 81 5.66 8.84 -9.17
CA ARG A 81 5.10 8.78 -10.53
C ARG A 81 3.91 7.83 -10.65
N ARG A 82 3.78 6.89 -9.70
CA ARG A 82 2.76 5.83 -9.69
C ARG A 82 2.00 5.76 -8.38
N THR A 83 2.41 6.58 -7.40
CA THR A 83 1.83 6.61 -6.06
C THR A 83 0.81 7.72 -5.95
N VAL A 84 -0.42 7.36 -5.61
CA VAL A 84 -1.54 8.28 -5.41
C VAL A 84 -1.87 8.48 -3.93
N GLY A 85 -2.68 9.47 -3.61
CA GLY A 85 -3.13 9.81 -2.27
C GLY A 85 -4.55 9.33 -1.96
N PRO A 86 -5.10 9.75 -0.80
CA PRO A 86 -6.48 9.50 -0.43
C PRO A 86 -7.44 10.11 -1.46
N ASN A 87 -8.49 9.35 -1.81
CA ASN A 87 -9.52 9.69 -2.78
C ASN A 87 -9.06 9.79 -4.25
N ASP A 88 -7.77 9.72 -4.53
CA ASP A 88 -7.27 9.57 -5.89
C ASP A 88 -7.55 8.15 -6.40
N ALA A 89 -7.66 8.02 -7.72
CA ALA A 89 -7.90 6.72 -8.33
C ALA A 89 -6.64 5.85 -8.34
N ILE A 90 -6.76 4.60 -7.86
CA ILE A 90 -5.83 3.53 -8.18
C ILE A 90 -6.23 2.90 -9.52
N ALA A 91 -5.28 2.30 -10.22
CA ALA A 91 -5.57 1.71 -11.52
C ALA A 91 -5.28 0.21 -11.56
N ILE A 92 -5.96 -0.46 -12.49
CA ILE A 92 -5.70 -1.85 -12.87
C ILE A 92 -5.19 -1.90 -14.29
N ARG A 93 -4.31 -2.88 -14.60
CA ARG A 93 -3.72 -3.04 -15.92
C ARG A 93 -4.77 -3.46 -16.97
N SER A 94 -4.62 -2.95 -18.19
CA SER A 94 -5.50 -3.31 -19.31
C SER A 94 -5.17 -4.66 -19.94
N ASP A 95 -3.97 -5.21 -19.68
CA ASP A 95 -3.47 -6.49 -20.18
C ASP A 95 -3.46 -7.59 -19.10
N ALA A 96 -4.16 -7.38 -17.98
CA ALA A 96 -4.31 -8.33 -16.88
C ALA A 96 -5.78 -8.58 -16.58
N ALA A 97 -6.12 -9.85 -16.32
CA ALA A 97 -7.47 -10.27 -16.01
C ALA A 97 -7.73 -10.44 -14.50
N TRP A 98 -6.66 -10.56 -13.69
CA TRP A 98 -6.76 -10.78 -12.26
C TRP A 98 -5.94 -9.75 -11.49
N ASN A 99 -6.61 -8.73 -10.97
CA ASN A 99 -6.01 -7.62 -10.24
C ASN A 99 -6.59 -7.57 -8.82
N VAL A 100 -5.73 -7.38 -7.82
CA VAL A 100 -6.14 -7.33 -6.40
C VAL A 100 -5.51 -6.15 -5.67
N PRO A 101 -6.16 -5.61 -4.62
CA PRO A 101 -5.53 -4.71 -3.68
C PRO A 101 -4.76 -5.52 -2.63
N GLU A 102 -3.65 -5.00 -2.17
CA GLU A 102 -2.86 -5.52 -1.06
C GLU A 102 -2.73 -4.45 0.02
N PRO A 103 -3.54 -4.53 1.10
CA PRO A 103 -3.47 -3.58 2.21
C PRO A 103 -2.24 -3.84 3.07
N GLU A 104 -1.46 -2.77 3.33
CA GLU A 104 -0.18 -2.86 4.00
C GLU A 104 0.04 -1.71 4.99
N ILE A 105 0.94 -1.89 5.95
CA ILE A 105 1.54 -0.80 6.70
C ILE A 105 2.78 -0.33 5.93
N GLY A 106 2.89 0.98 5.73
CA GLY A 106 4.07 1.62 5.16
C GLY A 106 4.91 2.26 6.26
N LEU A 107 6.20 1.96 6.28
CA LEU A 107 7.18 2.54 7.20
C LEU A 107 7.79 3.79 6.56
N VAL A 108 7.59 4.95 7.17
CA VAL A 108 8.24 6.20 6.73
C VAL A 108 9.63 6.28 7.33
N LEU A 109 10.65 6.44 6.49
CA LEU A 109 12.05 6.48 6.90
C LEU A 109 12.53 7.93 7.06
N GLY A 110 13.16 8.20 8.20
CA GLY A 110 13.72 9.53 8.55
C GLY A 110 15.09 9.79 7.94
N GLU A 111 15.74 10.87 8.40
CA GLU A 111 17.04 11.33 7.89
C GLU A 111 18.18 10.32 8.09
N SER A 112 18.12 9.52 9.17
CA SER A 112 19.09 8.45 9.45
C SER A 112 18.54 7.08 9.08
N LEU A 113 17.47 7.03 8.26
CA LEU A 113 16.74 5.83 7.84
C LEU A 113 16.09 5.05 9.00
N GLU A 114 15.89 5.70 10.13
CA GLU A 114 15.06 5.23 11.23
C GLU A 114 13.56 5.31 10.85
N ILE A 115 12.71 4.48 11.45
CA ILE A 115 11.26 4.54 11.27
C ILE A 115 10.72 5.75 12.05
N VAL A 116 10.13 6.73 11.36
CA VAL A 116 9.58 7.97 11.96
C VAL A 116 8.07 8.04 11.96
N GLY A 117 7.39 7.05 11.39
CA GLY A 117 5.93 6.97 11.36
C GLY A 117 5.43 5.87 10.45
N TYR A 118 4.11 5.67 10.49
CA TYR A 118 3.39 4.69 9.70
C TYR A 118 2.36 5.36 8.79
N VAL A 119 2.17 4.81 7.60
CA VAL A 119 1.07 5.14 6.68
C VAL A 119 0.31 3.86 6.32
N ILE A 120 -0.93 3.98 5.87
CA ILE A 120 -1.58 2.87 5.15
C ILE A 120 -1.05 2.88 3.72
N GLY A 121 -0.72 1.70 3.20
CA GLY A 121 -0.37 1.47 1.81
C GLY A 121 -1.34 0.53 1.11
N ASN A 122 -1.42 0.66 -0.20
CA ASN A 122 -2.08 -0.31 -1.07
C ASN A 122 -1.13 -0.64 -2.23
N ASP A 123 -0.59 -1.87 -2.22
CA ASP A 123 0.24 -2.41 -3.30
C ASP A 123 -0.64 -3.13 -4.33
N VAL A 124 -1.25 -2.37 -5.26
CA VAL A 124 -2.11 -2.96 -6.29
C VAL A 124 -1.30 -3.88 -7.20
N SER A 125 -1.80 -5.10 -7.38
CA SER A 125 -1.08 -6.20 -7.99
C SER A 125 -1.87 -6.86 -9.11
N SER A 126 -1.17 -7.21 -10.21
CA SER A 126 -1.73 -8.03 -11.30
C SER A 126 -1.28 -9.48 -11.08
N ARG A 127 -2.16 -10.27 -10.46
CA ARG A 127 -1.86 -11.64 -9.98
C ARG A 127 -1.59 -12.64 -11.09
N ASP A 128 -2.30 -12.54 -12.21
CA ASP A 128 -2.09 -13.39 -13.38
C ASP A 128 -0.69 -13.19 -14.00
N ILE A 129 -0.19 -11.96 -14.04
CA ILE A 129 1.18 -11.67 -14.52
C ILE A 129 2.21 -12.18 -13.52
N GLU A 130 2.00 -11.94 -12.24
CA GLU A 130 2.90 -12.38 -11.18
C GLU A 130 2.98 -13.91 -11.08
N GLY A 131 1.82 -14.58 -11.12
CA GLY A 131 1.73 -16.04 -11.09
C GLY A 131 2.27 -16.73 -12.33
N ALA A 132 2.23 -16.07 -13.50
CA ALA A 132 2.77 -16.62 -14.74
C ALA A 132 4.28 -16.84 -14.69
N ASN A 133 5.04 -15.94 -14.06
CA ASN A 133 6.49 -16.08 -13.89
C ASN A 133 7.00 -15.09 -12.82
N PRO A 134 7.72 -15.54 -11.78
CA PRO A 134 8.28 -14.64 -10.75
C PRO A 134 9.16 -13.51 -11.32
N LEU A 135 9.76 -13.69 -12.47
CA LEU A 135 10.57 -12.66 -13.15
C LEU A 135 9.71 -11.51 -13.72
N TYR A 136 8.40 -11.68 -13.78
CA TYR A 136 7.46 -10.63 -14.21
C TYR A 136 6.98 -9.74 -13.05
N LEU A 137 7.48 -9.95 -11.82
CA LEU A 137 7.14 -9.14 -10.66
C LEU A 137 7.16 -7.62 -10.93
N PRO A 138 8.20 -7.04 -11.59
CA PRO A 138 8.18 -5.60 -11.88
C PRO A 138 6.99 -5.18 -12.75
N GLN A 139 6.56 -5.99 -13.71
CA GLN A 139 5.42 -5.69 -14.55
C GLN A 139 4.08 -5.86 -13.82
N ALA A 140 4.01 -6.85 -12.92
CA ALA A 140 2.83 -7.10 -12.08
C ALA A 140 2.58 -6.00 -11.04
N LYS A 141 3.64 -5.32 -10.59
CA LYS A 141 3.63 -4.39 -9.45
C LYS A 141 3.86 -2.92 -9.83
N VAL A 142 4.53 -2.63 -10.97
CA VAL A 142 5.00 -1.27 -11.32
C VAL A 142 4.29 -0.78 -12.58
N PHE A 143 3.17 -0.09 -12.39
CA PHE A 143 2.37 0.54 -13.46
C PHE A 143 1.66 1.80 -12.93
N ALA A 144 1.02 2.57 -13.81
CA ALA A 144 0.39 3.84 -13.45
C ALA A 144 -0.66 3.66 -12.33
N ALA A 145 -0.58 4.47 -11.28
CA ALA A 145 -1.44 4.44 -10.10
C ALA A 145 -1.56 3.06 -9.42
N ALA A 146 -0.48 2.24 -9.48
CA ALA A 146 -0.40 0.92 -8.86
C ALA A 146 -0.13 0.97 -7.36
N CYS A 147 0.09 2.16 -6.79
CA CYS A 147 0.37 2.36 -5.37
C CYS A 147 -0.51 3.47 -4.81
N ALA A 148 -1.02 3.31 -3.60
CA ALA A 148 -1.63 4.40 -2.85
C ALA A 148 -1.05 4.46 -1.43
N ILE A 149 -0.86 5.67 -0.88
CA ILE A 149 -0.45 5.86 0.52
C ILE A 149 -1.27 6.98 1.17
N GLY A 150 -1.53 6.83 2.46
CA GLY A 150 -2.25 7.81 3.28
C GLY A 150 -2.97 7.18 4.46
N PRO A 151 -3.98 7.83 5.03
CA PRO A 151 -4.35 9.23 4.82
C PRO A 151 -3.42 10.21 5.55
N VAL A 152 -2.69 9.74 6.55
CA VAL A 152 -1.80 10.52 7.41
C VAL A 152 -0.50 9.75 7.67
N VAL A 153 0.54 10.43 8.15
CA VAL A 153 1.68 9.78 8.80
C VAL A 153 1.39 9.71 10.29
N TYR A 154 1.16 8.51 10.79
CA TYR A 154 0.93 8.23 12.21
C TYR A 154 2.25 8.02 12.95
N VAL A 155 2.47 8.78 14.01
CA VAL A 155 3.60 8.60 14.92
C VAL A 155 3.07 7.94 16.20
N PRO A 156 3.35 6.65 16.44
CA PRO A 156 2.83 5.93 17.58
C PRO A 156 3.48 6.41 18.90
N GLU A 157 2.80 6.14 20.01
CA GLU A 157 3.37 6.25 21.36
C GLU A 157 4.10 4.97 21.74
N ASP A 158 3.58 3.83 21.30
CA ASP A 158 4.17 2.50 21.44
C ASP A 158 4.47 1.93 20.04
N TRP A 159 5.74 1.78 19.73
CA TRP A 159 6.24 1.30 18.44
C TRP A 159 6.12 -0.21 18.26
N ASP A 160 5.94 -0.96 19.36
CA ASP A 160 5.82 -2.41 19.37
C ASP A 160 4.35 -2.86 19.34
N ALA A 161 3.40 -1.92 19.50
CA ALA A 161 1.98 -2.24 19.46
C ALA A 161 1.57 -2.76 18.07
N PRO A 162 0.87 -3.91 17.98
CA PRO A 162 0.37 -4.40 16.71
C PRO A 162 -0.71 -3.47 16.15
N LEU A 163 -0.78 -3.39 14.82
CA LEU A 163 -1.78 -2.63 14.10
C LEU A 163 -2.78 -3.59 13.43
N GLU A 164 -4.07 -3.36 13.68
CA GLU A 164 -5.15 -4.09 13.03
C GLU A 164 -5.47 -3.41 11.69
N ILE A 165 -5.57 -4.21 10.62
CA ILE A 165 -5.80 -3.74 9.25
C ILE A 165 -7.10 -4.35 8.75
N PHE A 166 -8.04 -3.50 8.36
CA PHE A 166 -9.31 -3.87 7.77
C PHE A 166 -9.35 -3.43 6.32
N MET A 167 -9.92 -4.24 5.45
CA MET A 167 -10.18 -3.85 4.07
C MET A 167 -11.62 -4.16 3.69
N THR A 168 -12.27 -3.20 3.02
CA THR A 168 -13.58 -3.39 2.40
C THR A 168 -13.49 -2.98 0.93
N ILE A 169 -14.01 -3.80 0.05
CA ILE A 169 -14.15 -3.48 -1.38
C ILE A 169 -15.62 -3.39 -1.71
N ARG A 170 -16.02 -2.29 -2.37
CA ARG A 170 -17.40 -2.02 -2.77
C ARG A 170 -17.52 -1.92 -4.28
N ALA A 171 -18.67 -2.34 -4.81
CA ALA A 171 -19.10 -2.00 -6.15
C ALA A 171 -19.52 -0.52 -6.26
N ALA A 172 -19.70 -0.03 -7.46
CA ALA A 172 -20.12 1.35 -7.74
C ALA A 172 -21.48 1.74 -7.11
N ASP A 173 -22.36 0.77 -6.86
CA ASP A 173 -23.65 0.95 -6.18
C ASP A 173 -23.54 0.91 -4.65
N GLY A 174 -22.33 0.73 -4.09
CA GLY A 174 -22.06 0.63 -2.67
C GLY A 174 -22.17 -0.80 -2.09
N THR A 175 -22.56 -1.80 -2.89
CA THR A 175 -22.61 -3.21 -2.46
C THR A 175 -21.22 -3.67 -2.01
N VAL A 176 -21.13 -4.29 -0.83
CA VAL A 176 -19.88 -4.88 -0.34
C VAL A 176 -19.59 -6.16 -1.12
N LEU A 177 -18.47 -6.18 -1.82
CA LEU A 177 -17.96 -7.32 -2.60
C LEU A 177 -17.02 -8.19 -1.78
N PHE A 178 -16.22 -7.54 -0.92
CA PHE A 178 -15.27 -8.20 -0.03
C PHE A 178 -15.11 -7.40 1.25
N SER A 179 -14.90 -8.07 2.38
CA SER A 179 -14.47 -7.48 3.64
C SER A 179 -13.62 -8.49 4.40
N GLY A 180 -12.52 -8.03 4.99
CA GLY A 180 -11.62 -8.88 5.76
C GLY A 180 -10.71 -8.06 6.66
N GLU A 181 -9.95 -8.78 7.50
CA GLU A 181 -9.04 -8.20 8.47
C GLU A 181 -7.77 -9.01 8.63
N THR A 182 -6.70 -8.35 9.04
CA THR A 182 -5.43 -8.95 9.45
C THR A 182 -4.76 -8.06 10.50
N SER A 183 -3.63 -8.52 11.04
CA SER A 183 -2.85 -7.78 12.05
C SER A 183 -1.36 -7.91 11.77
N THR A 184 -0.60 -6.85 12.03
CA THR A 184 0.87 -6.90 11.96
C THR A 184 1.48 -7.90 12.96
N ALA A 185 0.73 -8.30 13.99
CA ALA A 185 1.14 -9.39 14.90
C ALA A 185 1.33 -10.75 14.19
N ARG A 186 0.76 -10.92 12.98
CA ARG A 186 0.87 -12.14 12.17
C ARG A 186 2.07 -12.13 11.22
N MET A 187 2.84 -11.05 11.20
CA MET A 187 4.05 -10.96 10.38
C MET A 187 5.14 -11.89 10.91
N LYS A 188 5.85 -12.53 10.00
CA LYS A 188 7.04 -13.32 10.34
C LYS A 188 8.25 -12.44 10.67
N ARG A 189 8.36 -11.30 9.99
CA ARG A 189 9.49 -10.37 10.12
C ARG A 189 9.10 -9.13 10.91
N THR A 190 10.04 -8.59 11.69
CA THR A 190 9.86 -7.30 12.33
C THR A 190 10.09 -6.16 11.33
N PHE A 191 9.54 -5.00 11.60
CA PHE A 191 9.75 -3.80 10.80
C PHE A 191 11.23 -3.42 10.73
N THR A 192 11.94 -3.52 11.85
CA THR A 192 13.38 -3.23 11.92
C THR A 192 14.22 -4.21 11.09
N ASP A 193 13.84 -5.50 11.04
CA ASP A 193 14.50 -6.48 10.17
C ASP A 193 14.34 -6.09 8.70
N LEU A 194 13.13 -5.77 8.24
CA LEU A 194 12.87 -5.35 6.87
C LEU A 194 13.66 -4.10 6.47
N VAL A 195 13.68 -3.08 7.33
CA VAL A 195 14.46 -1.85 7.09
C VAL A 195 15.95 -2.17 7.04
N SER A 196 16.46 -3.03 7.94
CA SER A 196 17.88 -3.41 7.96
C SER A 196 18.35 -4.07 6.66
N TRP A 197 17.46 -4.85 6.02
CA TRP A 197 17.74 -5.45 4.72
C TRP A 197 17.63 -4.44 3.58
N LEU A 198 16.65 -3.53 3.63
CA LEU A 198 16.46 -2.51 2.60
C LEU A 198 17.66 -1.60 2.46
N ILE A 199 18.21 -1.14 3.61
CA ILE A 199 19.30 -0.14 3.62
C ILE A 199 20.70 -0.78 3.46
N ARG A 200 20.79 -2.11 3.44
CA ARG A 200 22.08 -2.81 3.33
C ARG A 200 22.67 -2.65 1.94
N ASP A 201 23.79 -1.89 1.86
CA ASP A 201 24.48 -1.57 0.61
C ASP A 201 23.58 -0.84 -0.43
N ASN A 202 22.48 -0.23 0.03
CA ASN A 202 21.52 0.48 -0.79
C ASN A 202 21.34 1.92 -0.27
N PRO A 203 21.67 2.95 -1.06
CA PRO A 203 21.57 4.36 -0.65
C PRO A 203 20.13 4.87 -0.76
N VAL A 204 19.21 4.32 0.06
CA VAL A 204 17.80 4.74 0.11
C VAL A 204 17.70 6.19 0.55
N PRO A 205 16.99 7.06 -0.18
CA PRO A 205 16.82 8.46 0.22
C PRO A 205 15.96 8.61 1.49
N PRO A 206 16.28 9.55 2.39
CA PRO A 206 15.38 9.91 3.49
C PRO A 206 13.98 10.31 2.99
N GLY A 207 12.96 10.03 3.78
CA GLY A 207 11.56 10.24 3.38
C GLY A 207 10.95 9.12 2.53
N SER A 208 11.75 8.10 2.15
CA SER A 208 11.23 6.91 1.46
C SER A 208 10.27 6.13 2.34
N VAL A 209 9.41 5.33 1.70
CA VAL A 209 8.43 4.47 2.36
C VAL A 209 8.73 3.01 2.03
N LEU A 210 8.72 2.14 3.04
CA LEU A 210 8.74 0.69 2.87
C LEU A 210 7.38 0.10 3.22
N LEU A 211 6.64 -0.40 2.24
CA LEU A 211 5.44 -1.22 2.43
C LEU A 211 5.85 -2.61 2.90
N THR A 212 5.16 -3.14 3.92
CA THR A 212 5.65 -4.27 4.71
C THR A 212 5.08 -5.63 4.29
N GLY A 213 4.31 -5.67 3.21
CA GLY A 213 3.58 -6.85 2.76
C GLY A 213 2.19 -6.96 3.36
N THR A 214 1.38 -7.79 2.73
CA THR A 214 -0.03 -7.99 3.11
C THR A 214 -0.28 -9.34 3.76
N GLY A 215 -1.15 -9.36 4.77
CA GLY A 215 -1.72 -10.58 5.37
C GLY A 215 -3.19 -10.79 5.01
N LEU A 216 -3.73 -9.97 4.09
CA LEU A 216 -5.13 -9.99 3.70
C LEU A 216 -5.26 -9.95 2.17
N VAL A 217 -5.80 -11.01 1.61
CA VAL A 217 -5.98 -11.20 0.16
C VAL A 217 -7.44 -11.58 -0.09
N PRO A 218 -8.13 -10.95 -1.07
CA PRO A 218 -9.41 -11.45 -1.54
C PRO A 218 -9.31 -12.89 -2.07
N PRO A 219 -10.42 -13.63 -2.16
CA PRO A 219 -10.43 -14.99 -2.73
C PRO A 219 -10.04 -15.00 -4.21
N ASP A 220 -9.60 -16.15 -4.73
CA ASP A 220 -9.00 -16.29 -6.05
C ASP A 220 -9.96 -16.05 -7.22
N ASP A 221 -11.27 -16.14 -6.96
CA ASP A 221 -12.32 -15.81 -7.92
C ASP A 221 -12.69 -14.32 -7.95
N PHE A 222 -12.04 -13.50 -7.12
CA PHE A 222 -12.22 -12.05 -7.07
C PHE A 222 -11.20 -11.31 -7.94
N THR A 223 -11.65 -10.32 -8.69
CA THR A 223 -10.77 -9.32 -9.35
C THR A 223 -11.35 -7.91 -9.20
N LEU A 224 -10.46 -6.92 -9.06
CA LEU A 224 -10.86 -5.52 -9.16
C LEU A 224 -11.38 -5.19 -10.55
N LEU A 225 -12.42 -4.36 -10.60
CA LEU A 225 -12.98 -3.81 -11.83
C LEU A 225 -13.07 -2.28 -11.73
N PRO A 226 -13.03 -1.55 -12.87
CA PRO A 226 -13.30 -0.12 -12.87
C PRO A 226 -14.67 0.21 -12.22
N GLY A 227 -14.70 1.23 -11.38
CA GLY A 227 -15.87 1.61 -10.59
C GLY A 227 -15.95 0.96 -9.19
N HIS A 228 -15.11 -0.02 -8.87
CA HIS A 228 -14.96 -0.48 -7.49
C HIS A 228 -14.33 0.61 -6.62
N VAL A 229 -14.53 0.53 -5.32
CA VAL A 229 -13.88 1.37 -4.31
C VAL A 229 -13.20 0.48 -3.29
N VAL A 230 -11.92 0.73 -3.04
CA VAL A 230 -11.13 0.05 -2.00
C VAL A 230 -11.00 0.97 -0.80
N GLU A 231 -11.38 0.48 0.37
CA GLU A 231 -11.26 1.15 1.67
C GLU A 231 -10.35 0.31 2.56
N ILE A 232 -9.21 0.87 2.98
CA ILE A 232 -8.28 0.25 3.92
C ILE A 232 -8.30 1.08 5.19
N HIS A 233 -8.64 0.46 6.33
CA HIS A 233 -8.79 1.11 7.61
C HIS A 233 -7.82 0.53 8.65
N VAL A 234 -7.09 1.41 9.33
CA VAL A 234 -6.28 1.12 10.51
C VAL A 234 -6.72 2.10 11.61
N PRO A 235 -7.24 1.62 12.75
CA PRO A 235 -7.89 2.47 13.76
C PRO A 235 -7.05 3.68 14.24
N GLU A 236 -5.73 3.51 14.32
CA GLU A 236 -4.81 4.56 14.76
C GLU A 236 -4.48 5.58 13.65
N ILE A 237 -4.54 5.15 12.38
CA ILE A 237 -4.13 5.96 11.22
C ILE A 237 -5.35 6.63 10.57
N GLY A 238 -6.43 5.87 10.39
CA GLY A 238 -7.64 6.31 9.69
C GLY A 238 -8.00 5.42 8.53
N THR A 239 -8.60 5.98 7.47
CA THR A 239 -9.05 5.23 6.29
C THR A 239 -8.45 5.80 5.02
N LEU A 240 -7.79 4.94 4.25
CA LEU A 240 -7.36 5.22 2.88
C LEU A 240 -8.43 4.68 1.93
N THR A 241 -9.06 5.58 1.17
CA THR A 241 -10.12 5.24 0.21
C THR A 241 -9.67 5.58 -1.20
N ASN A 242 -9.78 4.63 -2.13
CA ASN A 242 -9.40 4.83 -3.52
C ASN A 242 -10.44 4.21 -4.47
N PRO A 243 -11.01 4.99 -5.41
CA PRO A 243 -11.77 4.44 -6.52
C PRO A 243 -10.83 3.71 -7.51
N VAL A 244 -11.35 2.72 -8.20
CA VAL A 244 -10.61 1.91 -9.18
C VAL A 244 -10.95 2.34 -10.60
N VAL A 245 -9.92 2.54 -11.43
CA VAL A 245 -10.05 2.82 -12.87
C VAL A 245 -9.14 1.89 -13.69
N SER A 246 -9.32 1.83 -15.01
CA SER A 246 -8.31 1.19 -15.86
C SER A 246 -7.12 2.13 -16.10
N VAL A 247 -5.92 1.57 -16.32
CA VAL A 247 -4.75 2.37 -16.74
C VAL A 247 -5.05 3.10 -18.06
N ALA A 248 -5.79 2.49 -18.99
CA ALA A 248 -6.16 3.12 -20.25
C ALA A 248 -6.95 4.42 -20.02
N ASP A 249 -8.01 4.35 -19.19
CA ASP A 249 -8.84 5.52 -18.86
C ASP A 249 -8.03 6.61 -18.12
N LEU A 250 -7.10 6.21 -17.25
CA LEU A 250 -6.25 7.13 -16.50
C LEU A 250 -5.33 7.93 -17.46
N LEU A 251 -4.68 7.25 -18.39
CA LEU A 251 -3.74 7.87 -19.34
C LEU A 251 -4.46 8.75 -20.37
N GLU A 252 -5.67 8.37 -20.81
CA GLU A 252 -6.49 9.20 -21.69
C GLU A 252 -6.89 10.53 -21.03
N ARG A 253 -7.24 10.51 -19.74
CA ARG A 253 -7.58 11.73 -18.97
C ARG A 253 -6.38 12.66 -18.78
N SER A 254 -5.18 12.11 -18.65
CA SER A 254 -3.93 12.87 -18.48
C SER A 254 -3.44 13.53 -19.78
N SER A 255 -3.98 13.11 -20.92
CA SER A 255 -3.61 13.61 -22.27
C SER A 255 -4.51 14.74 -22.76
N ARG A 256 -5.57 15.06 -22.02
CA ARG A 256 -6.52 16.15 -22.30
C ARG A 256 -6.26 17.38 -21.42
#